data_f9bd5dc00e95dc1bbc0e0585b7c4ca28
#
_entry.id   f9bd5dc00e95dc1bbc0e0585b7c4ca28
#
_cell.length_a   1.000
_cell.length_b   1.000
_cell.length_c   1.000
_cell.angle_alpha   90.00
_cell.angle_beta   90.00
_cell.angle_gamma   90.00
#
_symmetry.space_group_name_H-M   'P 1'
#
loop_
_entity.id
_entity.type
_entity.pdbx_description
1 polymer ?
#
loop_
_entity_poly.entity_id
_entity_poly.type
_entity_poly.pdbx_seq_one_letter_code
_entity_poly.pdbx_strand_id
1 'polypeptide(L)'
;MIEDNSLGLEFKYLIVNDMDRKFGLWVNTVGYQSIPPDSPYPLKEHPSGYFFNAEKGRVLREYQLVYITKGRGLFSSDSTSEKQVCKGRLMVLFPGQWHTYRPLRQTGWTEYYIGFEGPMIDAIVDDAFLSQEQQILEIGLNEELVSLFSRALAVAEADKISAQQYLSGIVLHMIGMILSVSKNKVFEMSDVDQKIEQAKIIMNENVSGNVDPEELAMRLNISYSW
;
A
#
# COMPACT_ATOMS: atom_id res chain seq x y z
N MET A 1 22.32 -9.15 11.91
CA MET A 1 21.98 -9.08 10.48
C MET A 1 22.71 -7.88 9.92
N ILE A 2 23.60 -8.07 8.97
CA ILE A 2 24.26 -6.98 8.24
C ILE A 2 23.15 -6.36 7.39
N GLU A 3 22.80 -5.10 7.63
CA GLU A 3 21.87 -4.38 6.76
C GLU A 3 22.52 -4.26 5.38
N ASP A 4 21.92 -4.93 4.39
CA ASP A 4 22.32 -4.76 2.99
C ASP A 4 21.97 -3.32 2.56
N ASN A 5 23.00 -2.49 2.44
CA ASN A 5 22.90 -1.11 1.97
C ASN A 5 23.26 -1.00 0.47
N SER A 6 23.16 -2.09 -0.28
CA SER A 6 23.38 -2.07 -1.72
C SER A 6 22.25 -1.34 -2.45
N LEU A 7 22.60 -0.68 -3.56
CA LEU A 7 21.64 -0.16 -4.52
C LEU A 7 20.92 -1.34 -5.17
N GLY A 8 19.60 -1.42 -5.02
CA GLY A 8 18.76 -2.40 -5.68
C GLY A 8 17.74 -1.73 -6.58
N LEU A 9 17.60 -2.19 -7.80
CA LEU A 9 16.64 -1.67 -8.78
C LEU A 9 16.09 -2.83 -9.60
N GLU A 10 14.78 -3.08 -9.48
CA GLU A 10 14.05 -4.03 -10.29
C GLU A 10 12.74 -3.36 -10.73
N PHE A 11 12.47 -3.38 -12.03
CA PHE A 11 11.21 -2.81 -12.54
C PHE A 11 10.82 -3.42 -13.88
N LYS A 12 9.52 -3.41 -14.14
CA LYS A 12 8.94 -3.82 -15.40
C LYS A 12 7.88 -2.81 -15.85
N TYR A 13 7.95 -2.41 -17.10
CA TYR A 13 6.87 -1.72 -17.83
C TYR A 13 6.14 -2.75 -18.68
N LEU A 14 4.81 -2.80 -18.55
CA LEU A 14 3.99 -3.82 -19.20
C LEU A 14 3.27 -3.24 -20.42
N ILE A 15 3.17 -4.05 -21.44
CA ILE A 15 2.32 -3.75 -22.59
C ILE A 15 0.92 -4.25 -22.26
N VAL A 16 -0.07 -3.40 -22.51
CA VAL A 16 -1.49 -3.68 -22.24
C VAL A 16 -2.23 -3.72 -23.56
N ASN A 17 -2.88 -4.84 -23.86
CA ASN A 17 -3.68 -5.04 -25.06
C ASN A 17 -5.18 -4.82 -24.79
N ASP A 18 -6.00 -4.88 -25.86
CA ASP A 18 -7.44 -4.63 -25.75
C ASP A 18 -8.18 -5.69 -24.92
N MET A 19 -7.70 -6.93 -24.87
CA MET A 19 -8.30 -7.99 -24.04
C MET A 19 -7.99 -7.77 -22.56
N ASP A 20 -6.80 -7.26 -22.25
CA ASP A 20 -6.43 -6.89 -20.87
C ASP A 20 -7.31 -5.74 -20.37
N ARG A 21 -7.56 -4.73 -21.22
CA ARG A 21 -8.46 -3.61 -20.89
C ARG A 21 -9.90 -4.05 -20.62
N LYS A 22 -10.40 -5.06 -21.37
CA LYS A 22 -11.73 -5.63 -21.16
C LYS A 22 -11.90 -6.32 -19.80
N PHE A 23 -10.81 -6.73 -19.17
CA PHE A 23 -10.86 -7.29 -17.81
C PHE A 23 -11.25 -6.24 -16.76
N GLY A 24 -11.06 -4.96 -17.06
CA GLY A 24 -11.51 -3.84 -16.25
C GLY A 24 -10.48 -3.28 -15.26
N LEU A 25 -9.35 -3.94 -15.10
CA LEU A 25 -8.17 -3.47 -14.39
C LEU A 25 -6.93 -4.04 -15.08
N TRP A 26 -5.89 -3.24 -15.23
CA TRP A 26 -4.61 -3.66 -15.79
C TRP A 26 -3.45 -2.93 -15.13
N VAL A 27 -2.27 -3.54 -15.16
CA VAL A 27 -1.04 -3.01 -14.56
C VAL A 27 -0.10 -2.51 -15.65
N ASN A 28 0.37 -1.28 -15.52
CA ASN A 28 1.32 -0.66 -16.46
C ASN A 28 2.77 -0.79 -15.96
N THR A 29 2.97 -0.69 -14.65
CA THR A 29 4.31 -0.67 -14.05
C THR A 29 4.33 -1.46 -12.75
N VAL A 30 5.45 -2.09 -12.47
CA VAL A 30 5.75 -2.69 -11.17
C VAL A 30 7.23 -2.59 -10.91
N GLY A 31 7.62 -2.31 -9.67
CA GLY A 31 9.03 -2.20 -9.35
C GLY A 31 9.36 -2.20 -7.87
N TYR A 32 10.65 -2.34 -7.65
CA TYR A 32 11.32 -2.26 -6.37
C TYR A 32 12.55 -1.38 -6.52
N GLN A 33 12.79 -0.52 -5.54
CA GLN A 33 13.96 0.35 -5.54
C GLN A 33 14.51 0.50 -4.12
N SER A 34 15.80 0.25 -3.96
CA SER A 34 16.55 0.50 -2.72
C SER A 34 17.58 1.60 -2.97
N ILE A 35 17.43 2.72 -2.29
CA ILE A 35 18.28 3.90 -2.41
C ILE A 35 19.03 4.07 -1.09
N PRO A 36 20.34 3.78 -1.06
CA PRO A 36 21.16 3.99 0.13
C PRO A 36 21.25 5.45 0.55
N PRO A 37 21.62 5.73 1.79
CA PRO A 37 22.00 7.09 2.20
C PRO A 37 23.04 7.71 1.27
N ASP A 38 22.97 9.02 1.12
CA ASP A 38 23.87 9.84 0.27
C ASP A 38 23.89 9.50 -1.24
N SER A 39 23.00 8.60 -1.69
CA SER A 39 22.85 8.28 -3.12
C SER A 39 22.16 9.40 -3.89
N PRO A 40 22.51 9.58 -5.18
CA PRO A 40 21.78 10.51 -6.05
C PRO A 40 20.31 10.01 -6.24
N TYR A 41 19.38 10.95 -6.32
CA TYR A 41 17.97 10.67 -6.62
C TYR A 41 17.43 11.73 -7.58
N PRO A 42 16.61 11.36 -8.57
CA PRO A 42 16.24 9.99 -8.97
C PRO A 42 17.41 9.23 -9.62
N LEU A 43 17.31 7.91 -9.63
CA LEU A 43 18.26 7.07 -10.37
C LEU A 43 18.07 7.29 -11.87
N LYS A 44 19.18 7.34 -12.62
CA LYS A 44 19.18 7.70 -14.04
C LYS A 44 18.68 6.61 -15.00
N GLU A 45 18.38 5.44 -14.49
CA GLU A 45 18.12 4.22 -15.27
C GLU A 45 16.66 4.05 -15.71
N HIS A 46 15.78 5.00 -15.39
CA HIS A 46 14.38 4.99 -15.85
C HIS A 46 14.24 5.56 -17.27
N PRO A 47 13.38 4.95 -18.13
CA PRO A 47 13.03 5.51 -19.42
C PRO A 47 12.50 6.95 -19.31
N SER A 48 12.70 7.75 -20.36
CA SER A 48 12.39 9.19 -20.37
C SER A 48 10.95 9.53 -19.99
N GLY A 49 9.96 8.65 -20.28
CA GLY A 49 8.54 8.84 -19.91
C GLY A 49 8.24 8.62 -18.43
N TYR A 50 9.13 7.96 -17.71
CA TYR A 50 9.06 7.70 -16.29
C TYR A 50 10.18 8.37 -15.49
N PHE A 51 11.04 9.11 -16.18
CA PHE A 51 12.07 9.89 -15.52
C PHE A 51 11.43 10.94 -14.63
N PHE A 52 11.75 10.87 -13.36
CA PHE A 52 11.15 11.70 -12.33
C PHE A 52 12.17 12.71 -11.81
N ASN A 53 11.89 13.98 -11.99
CA ASN A 53 12.65 15.04 -11.34
C ASN A 53 11.93 15.46 -10.04
N ALA A 54 12.49 15.12 -8.89
CA ALA A 54 11.88 15.37 -7.60
C ALA A 54 11.67 16.88 -7.28
N GLU A 55 12.41 17.78 -7.91
CA GLU A 55 12.23 19.22 -7.74
C GLU A 55 11.04 19.75 -8.56
N LYS A 56 10.80 19.17 -9.74
CA LYS A 56 9.72 19.58 -10.64
C LYS A 56 8.42 18.81 -10.38
N GLY A 57 8.51 17.62 -9.79
CA GLY A 57 7.40 16.69 -9.70
C GLY A 57 7.00 16.12 -11.06
N ARG A 58 5.89 15.41 -11.08
CA ARG A 58 5.29 14.84 -12.30
C ARG A 58 3.77 14.69 -12.15
N VAL A 59 3.12 14.41 -13.28
CA VAL A 59 1.73 13.97 -13.37
C VAL A 59 1.73 12.59 -14.03
N LEU A 60 1.15 11.59 -13.39
CA LEU A 60 0.94 10.27 -13.98
C LEU A 60 -0.47 10.17 -14.58
N ARG A 61 -0.66 9.23 -15.50
CA ARG A 61 -1.97 8.89 -16.08
C ARG A 61 -2.63 7.71 -15.37
N GLU A 62 -1.87 7.04 -14.49
CA GLU A 62 -2.26 5.83 -13.77
C GLU A 62 -2.38 6.10 -12.27
N TYR A 63 -3.12 5.25 -11.57
CA TYR A 63 -2.99 5.13 -10.12
C TYR A 63 -1.69 4.43 -9.80
N GLN A 64 -1.07 4.80 -8.67
CA GLN A 64 0.12 4.08 -8.22
C GLN A 64 0.09 3.90 -6.70
N LEU A 65 0.38 2.70 -6.23
CA LEU A 65 0.71 2.43 -4.84
C LEU A 65 2.23 2.45 -4.69
N VAL A 66 2.74 3.22 -3.73
CA VAL A 66 4.17 3.28 -3.40
C VAL A 66 4.34 3.00 -1.91
N TYR A 67 4.95 1.87 -1.58
CA TYR A 67 5.09 1.38 -0.21
C TYR A 67 6.52 1.46 0.27
N ILE A 68 6.75 2.17 1.38
CA ILE A 68 8.08 2.38 1.96
C ILE A 68 8.34 1.33 3.05
N THR A 69 9.37 0.50 2.85
CA THR A 69 9.73 -0.56 3.80
C THR A 69 10.95 -0.23 4.65
N LYS A 70 11.80 0.72 4.21
CA LYS A 70 12.98 1.18 4.94
C LYS A 70 13.19 2.68 4.69
N GLY A 71 13.78 3.37 5.66
CA GLY A 71 14.18 4.76 5.52
C GLY A 71 13.04 5.76 5.66
N ARG A 72 13.26 6.98 5.17
CA ARG A 72 12.35 8.12 5.24
C ARG A 72 12.49 8.99 4.01
N GLY A 73 11.43 9.73 3.69
CA GLY A 73 11.42 10.68 2.59
C GLY A 73 10.37 11.75 2.79
N LEU A 74 10.18 12.55 1.77
CA LEU A 74 9.17 13.60 1.70
C LEU A 74 8.23 13.32 0.52
N PHE A 75 6.97 13.67 0.69
CA PHE A 75 5.92 13.60 -0.33
C PHE A 75 5.12 14.89 -0.33
N SER A 76 4.76 15.38 -1.50
CA SER A 76 3.74 16.41 -1.67
C SER A 76 2.95 16.21 -2.96
N SER A 77 1.75 16.78 -3.03
CA SER A 77 0.87 16.75 -4.20
C SER A 77 -0.02 18.00 -4.23
N ASP A 78 -0.86 18.11 -5.26
CA ASP A 78 -1.86 19.18 -5.33
C ASP A 78 -2.79 19.24 -4.12
N SER A 79 -3.10 18.09 -3.50
CA SER A 79 -3.99 17.99 -2.33
C SER A 79 -3.27 17.74 -1.00
N THR A 80 -1.97 17.50 -1.02
CA THR A 80 -1.17 17.21 0.19
C THR A 80 0.05 18.11 0.25
N SER A 81 0.10 19.01 1.25
CA SER A 81 1.32 19.77 1.56
C SER A 81 2.48 18.83 1.88
N GLU A 82 3.74 19.30 1.76
CA GLU A 82 4.90 18.46 2.02
C GLU A 82 4.82 17.77 3.39
N LYS A 83 4.81 16.45 3.38
CA LYS A 83 4.76 15.59 4.57
C LYS A 83 5.88 14.56 4.54
N GLN A 84 6.36 14.20 5.72
CA GLN A 84 7.32 13.12 5.86
C GLN A 84 6.63 11.76 5.69
N VAL A 85 7.26 10.90 4.88
CA VAL A 85 6.89 9.49 4.70
C VAL A 85 8.03 8.63 5.25
N CYS A 86 7.70 7.60 6.00
CA CYS A 86 8.68 6.69 6.60
C CYS A 86 8.28 5.23 6.39
N LYS A 87 9.15 4.31 6.82
CA LYS A 87 8.88 2.87 6.78
C LYS A 87 7.48 2.53 7.33
N GLY A 88 6.78 1.63 6.65
CA GLY A 88 5.43 1.21 7.00
C GLY A 88 4.32 2.15 6.47
N ARG A 89 4.68 3.20 5.72
CA ARG A 89 3.70 4.06 5.04
C ARG A 89 3.58 3.73 3.57
N LEU A 90 2.36 3.87 3.08
CA LEU A 90 2.00 3.69 1.69
C LEU A 90 1.47 5.00 1.14
N MET A 91 1.97 5.42 -0.01
CA MET A 91 1.44 6.55 -0.78
C MET A 91 0.52 6.04 -1.87
N VAL A 92 -0.63 6.68 -2.03
CA VAL A 92 -1.57 6.47 -3.14
C VAL A 92 -1.47 7.67 -4.08
N LEU A 93 -1.04 7.45 -5.31
CA LEU A 93 -0.96 8.47 -6.35
C LEU A 93 -2.15 8.32 -7.28
N PHE A 94 -2.72 9.46 -7.67
CA PHE A 94 -3.93 9.52 -8.50
C PHE A 94 -3.62 10.05 -9.90
N PRO A 95 -4.28 9.54 -10.94
CA PRO A 95 -4.09 10.02 -12.31
C PRO A 95 -4.45 11.50 -12.43
N GLY A 96 -3.68 12.21 -13.26
CA GLY A 96 -3.92 13.64 -13.51
C GLY A 96 -3.51 14.60 -12.40
N GLN A 97 -3.07 14.09 -11.24
CA GLN A 97 -2.68 14.90 -10.09
C GLN A 97 -1.14 15.08 -10.07
N TRP A 98 -0.70 16.33 -9.91
CA TRP A 98 0.71 16.60 -9.70
C TRP A 98 1.18 16.08 -8.34
N HIS A 99 2.34 15.45 -8.30
CA HIS A 99 2.98 14.98 -7.09
C HIS A 99 4.51 14.97 -7.21
N THR A 100 5.14 14.96 -6.05
CA THR A 100 6.58 14.74 -5.92
C THR A 100 6.88 13.95 -4.64
N TYR A 101 7.93 13.14 -4.69
CA TYR A 101 8.46 12.45 -3.52
C TYR A 101 9.96 12.19 -3.68
N ARG A 102 10.66 12.07 -2.56
CA ARG A 102 12.09 11.79 -2.55
C ARG A 102 12.54 11.21 -1.22
N PRO A 103 13.55 10.33 -1.18
CA PRO A 103 14.18 9.93 0.07
C PRO A 103 14.89 11.10 0.74
N LEU A 104 14.98 11.06 2.07
CA LEU A 104 15.92 11.92 2.79
C LEU A 104 17.33 11.41 2.57
N ARG A 105 18.24 12.32 2.23
CA ARG A 105 19.63 11.99 1.91
C ARG A 105 20.32 11.19 3.02
N GLN A 106 20.01 11.51 4.29
CA GLN A 106 20.65 10.88 5.45
C GLN A 106 20.21 9.42 5.69
N THR A 107 19.03 9.03 5.19
CA THR A 107 18.48 7.71 5.47
C THR A 107 18.33 6.84 4.23
N GLY A 108 18.30 7.45 3.04
CA GLY A 108 17.79 6.76 1.87
C GLY A 108 16.38 6.21 2.10
N TRP A 109 15.93 5.29 1.29
CA TRP A 109 14.75 4.47 1.52
C TRP A 109 14.71 3.22 0.64
N THR A 110 13.80 2.30 0.96
CA THR A 110 13.43 1.18 0.12
C THR A 110 11.94 1.28 -0.17
N GLU A 111 11.58 1.26 -1.45
CA GLU A 111 10.22 1.36 -1.94
C GLU A 111 9.85 0.20 -2.86
N TYR A 112 8.59 -0.22 -2.78
CA TYR A 112 7.90 -1.04 -3.76
C TYR A 112 6.82 -0.20 -4.42
N TYR A 113 6.61 -0.37 -5.73
CA TYR A 113 5.54 0.35 -6.41
C TYR A 113 4.84 -0.50 -7.45
N ILE A 114 3.57 -0.19 -7.70
CA ILE A 114 2.75 -0.79 -8.76
C ILE A 114 1.81 0.28 -9.31
N GLY A 115 1.83 0.47 -10.62
CA GLY A 115 0.98 1.41 -11.36
C GLY A 115 -0.08 0.66 -12.15
N PHE A 116 -1.33 1.11 -12.08
CA PHE A 116 -2.47 0.43 -12.68
C PHE A 116 -3.58 1.41 -13.06
N GLU A 117 -4.47 0.96 -13.95
CA GLU A 117 -5.60 1.72 -14.46
C GLU A 117 -6.81 0.80 -14.65
N GLY A 118 -7.97 1.39 -14.86
CA GLY A 118 -9.17 0.73 -15.32
C GLY A 118 -10.45 1.08 -14.56
N PRO A 119 -11.61 0.81 -15.14
CA PRO A 119 -12.91 1.20 -14.57
C PRO A 119 -13.19 0.55 -13.21
N MET A 120 -12.57 -0.58 -12.87
CA MET A 120 -12.72 -1.17 -11.54
C MET A 120 -12.11 -0.29 -10.45
N ILE A 121 -10.92 0.28 -10.71
CA ILE A 121 -10.29 1.18 -9.72
C ILE A 121 -10.97 2.55 -9.71
N ASP A 122 -11.42 3.03 -10.85
CA ASP A 122 -12.18 4.28 -10.92
C ASP A 122 -13.42 4.20 -10.03
N ALA A 123 -14.19 3.11 -10.09
CA ALA A 123 -15.35 2.88 -9.23
C ALA A 123 -14.98 2.83 -7.72
N ILE A 124 -13.85 2.20 -7.37
CA ILE A 124 -13.36 2.16 -5.97
C ILE A 124 -13.04 3.56 -5.46
N VAL A 125 -12.49 4.43 -6.30
CA VAL A 125 -12.18 5.82 -5.96
C VAL A 125 -13.43 6.68 -5.91
N ASP A 126 -14.33 6.56 -6.89
CA ASP A 126 -15.61 7.29 -6.94
C ASP A 126 -16.50 6.98 -5.73
N ASP A 127 -16.49 5.73 -5.24
CA ASP A 127 -17.17 5.31 -4.01
C ASP A 127 -16.41 5.68 -2.72
N ALA A 128 -15.37 6.50 -2.82
CA ALA A 128 -14.56 7.02 -1.71
C ALA A 128 -13.86 5.96 -0.83
N PHE A 129 -13.60 4.76 -1.36
CA PHE A 129 -12.75 3.78 -0.67
C PHE A 129 -11.29 4.23 -0.59
N LEU A 130 -10.81 4.95 -1.61
CA LEU A 130 -9.53 5.65 -1.64
C LEU A 130 -9.78 7.15 -1.92
N SER A 131 -9.11 8.03 -1.18
CA SER A 131 -9.34 9.48 -1.27
C SER A 131 -8.07 10.24 -1.63
N GLN A 132 -8.20 11.21 -2.52
CA GLN A 132 -7.13 12.17 -2.84
C GLN A 132 -6.74 13.05 -1.65
N GLU A 133 -7.59 13.19 -0.65
CA GLU A 133 -7.33 13.95 0.57
C GLU A 133 -6.47 13.14 1.56
N GLN A 134 -6.48 11.80 1.47
CA GLN A 134 -5.75 10.89 2.34
C GLN A 134 -4.78 10.02 1.54
N GLN A 135 -3.79 10.63 0.92
CA GLN A 135 -2.83 9.93 0.05
C GLN A 135 -1.74 9.16 0.80
N ILE A 136 -1.53 9.41 2.08
CA ILE A 136 -0.54 8.71 2.91
C ILE A 136 -1.28 7.83 3.91
N LEU A 137 -1.15 6.53 3.76
CA LEU A 137 -1.77 5.52 4.62
C LEU A 137 -0.72 4.90 5.54
N GLU A 138 -1.08 4.70 6.80
CA GLU A 138 -0.22 4.05 7.79
C GLU A 138 -0.56 2.56 7.87
N ILE A 139 0.19 1.74 7.12
CA ILE A 139 -0.02 0.29 7.02
C ILE A 139 0.80 -0.47 8.08
N GLY A 140 1.91 0.13 8.55
CA GLY A 140 2.94 -0.59 9.28
C GLY A 140 3.82 -1.42 8.36
N LEU A 141 4.82 -2.12 8.90
CA LEU A 141 5.56 -3.13 8.14
C LEU A 141 4.69 -4.38 8.03
N ASN A 142 4.39 -4.77 6.80
CA ASN A 142 3.48 -5.86 6.49
C ASN A 142 4.12 -6.80 5.47
N GLU A 143 4.43 -8.03 5.90
CA GLU A 143 5.10 -9.05 5.10
C GLU A 143 4.23 -9.54 3.94
N GLU A 144 2.91 -9.62 4.14
CA GLU A 144 1.98 -10.03 3.09
C GLU A 144 1.96 -9.01 1.95
N LEU A 145 1.95 -7.70 2.26
CA LEU A 145 2.03 -6.65 1.25
C LEU A 145 3.34 -6.71 0.46
N VAL A 146 4.49 -6.90 1.13
CA VAL A 146 5.79 -7.10 0.46
C VAL A 146 5.76 -8.34 -0.44
N SER A 147 5.17 -9.44 0.05
CA SER A 147 5.03 -10.68 -0.73
C SER A 147 4.18 -10.47 -2.00
N LEU A 148 3.11 -9.68 -1.91
CA LEU A 148 2.26 -9.34 -3.06
C LEU A 148 3.02 -8.49 -4.09
N PHE A 149 3.81 -7.51 -3.67
CA PHE A 149 4.68 -6.75 -4.58
C PHE A 149 5.72 -7.64 -5.26
N SER A 150 6.40 -8.49 -4.49
CA SER A 150 7.38 -9.45 -5.04
C SER A 150 6.73 -10.45 -6.01
N ARG A 151 5.51 -10.90 -5.71
CA ARG A 151 4.74 -11.75 -6.61
C ARG A 151 4.36 -11.01 -7.90
N ALA A 152 3.95 -9.74 -7.81
CA ALA A 152 3.63 -8.93 -8.99
C ALA A 152 4.85 -8.76 -9.90
N LEU A 153 6.03 -8.49 -9.33
CA LEU A 153 7.30 -8.45 -10.08
C LEU A 153 7.57 -9.76 -10.82
N ALA A 154 7.52 -10.88 -10.11
CA ALA A 154 7.78 -12.21 -10.68
C ALA A 154 6.77 -12.56 -11.81
N VAL A 155 5.49 -12.18 -11.66
CA VAL A 155 4.47 -12.40 -12.70
C VAL A 155 4.73 -11.51 -13.92
N ALA A 156 5.11 -10.23 -13.70
CA ALA A 156 5.44 -9.29 -14.76
C ALA A 156 6.69 -9.70 -15.54
N GLU A 157 7.71 -10.21 -14.86
CA GLU A 157 8.95 -10.71 -15.50
C GLU A 157 8.70 -11.97 -16.32
N ALA A 158 7.90 -12.89 -15.80
CA ALA A 158 7.59 -14.15 -16.47
C ALA A 158 6.78 -13.96 -17.75
N ASP A 159 6.03 -12.86 -17.87
CA ASP A 159 5.24 -12.41 -19.03
C ASP A 159 4.44 -13.55 -19.72
N LYS A 160 3.76 -14.37 -18.90
CA LYS A 160 2.99 -15.52 -19.35
C LYS A 160 1.59 -15.10 -19.82
N ILE A 161 0.92 -15.98 -20.57
CA ILE A 161 -0.47 -15.81 -20.95
C ILE A 161 -1.33 -15.49 -19.70
N SER A 162 -2.19 -14.49 -19.81
CA SER A 162 -3.04 -13.98 -18.70
C SER A 162 -2.27 -13.37 -17.52
N ALA A 163 -1.02 -12.94 -17.72
CA ALA A 163 -0.26 -12.23 -16.68
C ALA A 163 -0.99 -10.97 -16.20
N GLN A 164 -1.62 -10.21 -17.09
CA GLN A 164 -2.39 -9.01 -16.74
C GLN A 164 -3.57 -9.32 -15.82
N GLN A 165 -4.34 -10.40 -16.08
CA GLN A 165 -5.44 -10.82 -15.24
C GLN A 165 -4.97 -11.26 -13.85
N TYR A 166 -3.81 -11.92 -13.77
CA TYR A 166 -3.21 -12.29 -12.51
C TYR A 166 -2.74 -11.05 -11.73
N LEU A 167 -2.05 -10.12 -12.39
CA LEU A 167 -1.62 -8.85 -11.80
C LEU A 167 -2.81 -8.03 -11.29
N SER A 168 -3.91 -7.97 -12.04
CA SER A 168 -5.16 -7.33 -11.62
C SER A 168 -5.71 -7.92 -10.33
N GLY A 169 -5.70 -9.24 -10.21
CA GLY A 169 -6.09 -9.94 -8.97
C GLY A 169 -5.18 -9.58 -7.79
N ILE A 170 -3.87 -9.45 -8.01
CA ILE A 170 -2.92 -9.01 -6.97
C ILE A 170 -3.22 -7.57 -6.54
N VAL A 171 -3.48 -6.65 -7.47
CA VAL A 171 -3.82 -5.25 -7.16
C VAL A 171 -5.10 -5.18 -6.32
N LEU A 172 -6.15 -5.91 -6.69
CA LEU A 172 -7.40 -5.95 -5.90
C LEU A 172 -7.17 -6.51 -4.50
N HIS A 173 -6.34 -7.54 -4.37
CA HIS A 173 -5.95 -8.08 -3.06
C HIS A 173 -5.21 -7.02 -2.23
N MET A 174 -4.20 -6.33 -2.82
CA MET A 174 -3.49 -5.24 -2.15
C MET A 174 -4.46 -4.16 -1.65
N ILE A 175 -5.38 -3.70 -2.50
CA ILE A 175 -6.36 -2.65 -2.15
C ILE A 175 -7.25 -3.12 -1.00
N GLY A 176 -7.82 -4.32 -1.07
CA GLY A 176 -8.66 -4.88 -0.01
C GLY A 176 -7.93 -4.96 1.34
N MET A 177 -6.68 -5.45 1.32
CA MET A 177 -5.83 -5.53 2.52
C MET A 177 -5.48 -4.14 3.07
N ILE A 178 -5.06 -3.19 2.21
CA ILE A 178 -4.73 -1.82 2.59
C ILE A 178 -5.93 -1.14 3.27
N LEU A 179 -7.13 -1.29 2.70
CA LEU A 179 -8.36 -0.75 3.26
C LEU A 179 -8.70 -1.39 4.61
N SER A 180 -8.55 -2.71 4.73
CA SER A 180 -8.77 -3.45 5.99
C SER A 180 -7.80 -2.95 7.07
N VAL A 181 -6.49 -2.93 6.80
CA VAL A 181 -5.47 -2.51 7.77
C VAL A 181 -5.67 -1.05 8.17
N SER A 182 -5.89 -0.14 7.21
CA SER A 182 -6.04 1.29 7.51
C SER A 182 -7.29 1.59 8.33
N LYS A 183 -8.41 0.90 8.08
CA LYS A 183 -9.65 1.06 8.86
C LYS A 183 -9.53 0.43 10.25
N ASN A 184 -8.96 -0.77 10.36
CA ASN A 184 -8.79 -1.44 11.66
C ASN A 184 -7.87 -0.67 12.60
N LYS A 185 -6.81 -0.02 12.11
CA LYS A 185 -5.96 0.84 12.93
C LYS A 185 -6.72 2.02 13.58
N VAL A 186 -7.76 2.52 12.94
CA VAL A 186 -8.63 3.55 13.51
C VAL A 186 -9.47 2.95 14.67
N PHE A 187 -9.79 1.65 14.58
CA PHE A 187 -10.57 0.93 15.61
C PHE A 187 -9.69 0.32 16.71
N GLU A 188 -8.44 -0.06 16.46
CA GLU A 188 -7.49 -0.57 17.46
C GLU A 188 -7.13 0.45 18.56
N MET A 189 -7.60 1.68 18.46
CA MET A 189 -7.25 2.75 19.38
C MET A 189 -8.13 2.84 20.61
N SER A 190 -9.21 2.07 20.77
CA SER A 190 -9.96 2.05 22.01
C SER A 190 -9.77 0.72 22.74
N ASP A 191 -9.37 0.79 24.01
CA ASP A 191 -9.33 -0.34 24.95
C ASP A 191 -10.68 -1.10 25.00
N VAL A 192 -11.74 -0.40 24.66
CA VAL A 192 -13.11 -0.86 24.53
C VAL A 192 -13.30 -1.83 23.36
N ASP A 193 -12.78 -1.51 22.18
CA ASP A 193 -12.95 -2.34 20.98
C ASP A 193 -12.19 -3.66 21.11
N GLN A 194 -11.00 -3.64 21.73
CA GLN A 194 -10.25 -4.87 22.04
C GLN A 194 -11.05 -5.78 22.98
N LYS A 195 -11.72 -5.21 23.99
CA LYS A 195 -12.54 -5.96 24.92
C LYS A 195 -13.79 -6.54 24.27
N ILE A 196 -14.40 -5.80 23.33
CA ILE A 196 -15.54 -6.30 22.54
C ILE A 196 -15.11 -7.48 21.68
N GLU A 197 -13.97 -7.42 20.98
CA GLU A 197 -13.48 -8.53 20.17
C GLU A 197 -13.12 -9.75 21.05
N GLN A 198 -12.51 -9.55 22.21
CA GLN A 198 -12.26 -10.61 23.17
C GLN A 198 -13.56 -11.24 23.66
N ALA A 199 -14.61 -10.42 23.94
CA ALA A 199 -15.92 -10.92 24.30
C ALA A 199 -16.52 -11.82 23.21
N LYS A 200 -16.46 -11.40 21.95
CA LYS A 200 -16.96 -12.19 20.80
C LYS A 200 -16.24 -13.54 20.69
N ILE A 201 -14.92 -13.57 20.88
CA ILE A 201 -14.12 -14.81 20.86
C ILE A 201 -14.59 -15.75 21.96
N ILE A 202 -14.68 -15.27 23.21
CA ILE A 202 -15.13 -16.08 24.35
C ILE A 202 -16.55 -16.63 24.12
N MET A 203 -17.44 -15.80 23.58
CA MET A 203 -18.81 -16.22 23.26
C MET A 203 -18.84 -17.27 22.15
N ASN A 204 -18.05 -17.12 21.12
CA ASN A 204 -17.96 -18.09 20.01
C ASN A 204 -17.34 -19.43 20.43
N GLU A 205 -16.36 -19.42 21.32
CA GLU A 205 -15.77 -20.66 21.88
C GLU A 205 -16.73 -21.42 22.78
N ASN A 206 -17.73 -20.74 23.33
CA ASN A 206 -18.72 -21.30 24.24
C ASN A 206 -20.13 -21.41 23.62
N VAL A 207 -20.25 -21.58 22.31
CA VAL A 207 -21.53 -21.64 21.57
C VAL A 207 -22.48 -22.74 22.08
N SER A 208 -21.97 -23.79 22.75
CA SER A 208 -22.76 -24.87 23.35
C SER A 208 -23.03 -24.71 24.83
N GLY A 209 -22.54 -23.63 25.49
CA GLY A 209 -22.70 -23.33 26.92
C GLY A 209 -23.38 -21.98 27.16
N ASN A 210 -24.00 -21.82 28.32
CA ASN A 210 -24.45 -20.50 28.76
C ASN A 210 -23.23 -19.68 29.17
N VAL A 211 -22.97 -18.60 28.46
CA VAL A 211 -21.97 -17.60 28.86
C VAL A 211 -22.63 -16.68 29.89
N ASP A 212 -22.15 -16.73 31.11
CA ASP A 212 -22.60 -15.81 32.18
C ASP A 212 -22.02 -14.41 31.87
N PRO A 213 -22.90 -13.39 31.68
CA PRO A 213 -22.44 -12.04 31.36
C PRO A 213 -21.62 -11.39 32.49
N GLU A 214 -21.87 -11.75 33.76
CA GLU A 214 -21.09 -11.22 34.88
C GLU A 214 -19.68 -11.81 34.92
N GLU A 215 -19.56 -13.11 34.66
CA GLU A 215 -18.26 -13.77 34.54
C GLU A 215 -17.45 -13.23 33.32
N LEU A 216 -18.14 -12.98 32.19
CA LEU A 216 -17.53 -12.38 31.02
C LEU A 216 -17.02 -10.98 31.32
N ALA A 217 -17.80 -10.14 31.98
CA ALA A 217 -17.40 -8.80 32.36
C ALA A 217 -16.18 -8.81 33.31
N MET A 218 -16.12 -9.74 34.27
CA MET A 218 -14.96 -9.91 35.16
C MET A 218 -13.70 -10.33 34.37
N ARG A 219 -13.79 -11.28 33.43
CA ARG A 219 -12.67 -11.72 32.61
C ARG A 219 -12.10 -10.60 31.75
N LEU A 220 -12.95 -9.69 31.27
CA LEU A 220 -12.59 -8.57 30.44
C LEU A 220 -12.21 -7.31 31.23
N ASN A 221 -12.26 -7.37 32.55
CA ASN A 221 -12.01 -6.25 33.44
C ASN A 221 -12.86 -5.01 33.09
N ILE A 222 -14.17 -5.22 32.89
CA ILE A 222 -15.16 -4.18 32.60
C ILE A 222 -16.29 -4.26 33.61
N SER A 223 -17.02 -3.16 33.78
CA SER A 223 -18.25 -3.17 34.62
C SER A 223 -19.37 -3.89 33.86
N TYR A 224 -20.12 -4.72 34.56
CA TYR A 224 -21.33 -5.40 34.03
C TYR A 224 -22.38 -4.42 33.48
N SER A 225 -22.44 -3.22 34.03
CA SER A 225 -23.36 -2.17 33.59
C SER A 225 -22.88 -1.38 32.37
N TRP A 226 -21.79 -1.81 31.75
CA TRP A 226 -21.16 -1.14 30.62
C TRP A 226 -21.55 -1.78 29.25
#